data_da29730e612bc325d42c2d8fb6b1bdb1
#
_entry.id   da29730e612bc325d42c2d8fb6b1bdb1
#
_cell.length_a   1.000
_cell.length_b   1.000
_cell.length_c   1.000
_cell.angle_alpha   90.00
_cell.angle_beta   90.00
_cell.angle_gamma   90.00
#
_symmetry.space_group_name_H-M   'P 1'
#
loop_
_entity.id
_entity.type
_entity.pdbx_description
1 polymer ?
#
loop_
_entity_poly.entity_id
_entity_poly.type
_entity_poly.pdbx_seq_one_letter_code
_entity_poly.pdbx_strand_id
1 'polypeptide(L)'
;MLFRSELSLDFPECVKKVETHIITNESDINSWYENYIERGYEGQMLRLDKSYESKRSKSLLKHKSFIDEEYTVLDIVEGEGNKTNMVGSFVFQSKTGHTFNASPKFNWDECKAMWQNKKQLIGKSATVKYFNLTPDGVPRFPYVIKIDRESYE
;
A
#
# COMPACT_ATOMS: atom_id res chain seq x y z
N MET A 1 -24.83 -18.05 -13.68
CA MET A 1 -24.58 -17.96 -15.13
C MET A 1 -23.09 -17.65 -15.31
N LEU A 2 -22.30 -18.69 -15.53
CA LEU A 2 -20.86 -18.59 -15.75
C LEU A 2 -20.64 -17.96 -17.13
N PHE A 3 -20.20 -16.72 -17.20
CA PHE A 3 -19.57 -16.22 -18.42
C PHE A 3 -18.19 -16.84 -18.57
N ARG A 4 -18.15 -18.14 -18.79
CA ARG A 4 -17.04 -18.76 -19.51
C ARG A 4 -17.34 -18.51 -21.00
N SER A 5 -16.99 -17.34 -21.47
CA SER A 5 -16.79 -17.18 -22.89
C SER A 5 -15.55 -17.99 -23.26
N GLU A 6 -15.73 -19.21 -23.68
CA GLU A 6 -14.84 -19.89 -24.60
C GLU A 6 -14.95 -19.18 -25.96
N LEU A 7 -14.76 -17.88 -25.95
CA LEU A 7 -14.52 -17.12 -27.15
C LEU A 7 -13.05 -17.42 -27.49
N SER A 8 -12.83 -18.29 -28.44
CA SER A 8 -11.60 -18.35 -29.22
C SER A 8 -11.53 -17.05 -30.04
N LEU A 9 -11.32 -15.92 -29.38
CA LEU A 9 -11.01 -14.68 -30.05
C LEU A 9 -9.52 -14.77 -30.39
N ASP A 10 -9.20 -14.74 -31.68
CA ASP A 10 -7.86 -14.48 -32.17
C ASP A 10 -7.50 -13.05 -31.74
N PHE A 11 -6.90 -12.95 -30.56
CA PHE A 11 -6.40 -11.67 -30.05
C PHE A 11 -5.11 -11.31 -30.80
N PRO A 12 -4.89 -10.03 -31.13
CA PRO A 12 -3.59 -9.56 -31.57
C PRO A 12 -2.49 -9.99 -30.58
N GLU A 13 -1.27 -10.23 -31.04
CA GLU A 13 -0.14 -10.68 -30.19
C GLU A 13 0.10 -9.81 -28.95
N CYS A 14 -0.27 -8.53 -29.02
CA CYS A 14 -0.17 -7.59 -27.89
C CYS A 14 -1.22 -7.81 -26.80
N VAL A 15 -2.26 -8.63 -27.07
CA VAL A 15 -3.32 -8.93 -26.09
C VAL A 15 -3.16 -10.35 -25.58
N LYS A 16 -2.91 -10.50 -24.28
CA LYS A 16 -2.77 -11.81 -23.62
C LYS A 16 -3.94 -12.01 -22.66
N LYS A 17 -4.53 -13.22 -22.70
CA LYS A 17 -5.52 -13.62 -21.70
C LYS A 17 -4.84 -13.74 -20.34
N VAL A 18 -5.43 -13.11 -19.33
CA VAL A 18 -4.95 -13.25 -17.94
C VAL A 18 -5.32 -14.64 -17.42
N GLU A 19 -4.31 -15.35 -16.91
CA GLU A 19 -4.48 -16.66 -16.28
C GLU A 19 -5.42 -16.53 -15.06
N THR A 20 -6.42 -17.41 -14.98
CA THR A 20 -7.43 -17.36 -13.92
C THR A 20 -7.69 -18.78 -13.41
N HIS A 21 -7.58 -18.97 -12.09
CA HIS A 21 -7.79 -20.25 -11.41
C HIS A 21 -8.99 -20.14 -10.48
N ILE A 22 -9.78 -21.24 -10.42
CA ILE A 22 -10.84 -21.36 -9.42
C ILE A 22 -10.18 -21.90 -8.15
N ILE A 23 -10.41 -21.20 -7.04
CA ILE A 23 -9.91 -21.57 -5.71
C ILE A 23 -11.08 -21.93 -4.80
N THR A 24 -10.90 -22.92 -3.95
CA THR A 24 -11.95 -23.43 -3.07
C THR A 24 -11.58 -23.33 -1.58
N ASN A 25 -10.33 -23.05 -1.28
CA ASN A 25 -9.83 -22.94 0.08
C ASN A 25 -8.77 -21.83 0.23
N GLU A 26 -8.47 -21.45 1.45
CA GLU A 26 -7.50 -20.39 1.77
C GLU A 26 -6.06 -20.78 1.45
N SER A 27 -5.71 -22.06 1.54
CA SER A 27 -4.39 -22.57 1.20
C SER A 27 -4.05 -22.32 -0.27
N ASP A 28 -5.02 -22.49 -1.17
CA ASP A 28 -4.83 -22.21 -2.60
C ASP A 28 -4.54 -20.74 -2.86
N ILE A 29 -5.18 -19.84 -2.09
CA ILE A 29 -4.93 -18.38 -2.20
C ILE A 29 -3.44 -18.09 -1.96
N ASN A 30 -2.87 -18.65 -0.91
CA ASN A 30 -1.48 -18.42 -0.55
C ASN A 30 -0.51 -19.08 -1.55
N SER A 31 -0.77 -20.32 -1.95
CA SER A 31 0.06 -21.02 -2.93
C SER A 31 0.10 -20.32 -4.29
N TRP A 32 -1.04 -19.84 -4.78
CA TRP A 32 -1.07 -19.05 -6.00
C TRP A 32 -0.42 -17.67 -5.85
N TYR A 33 -0.56 -17.06 -4.68
CA TYR A 33 0.13 -15.81 -4.39
C TYR A 33 1.64 -15.95 -4.48
N GLU A 34 2.22 -16.96 -3.81
CA GLU A 34 3.66 -17.27 -3.86
C GLU A 34 4.12 -17.52 -5.28
N ASN A 35 3.39 -18.35 -6.05
CA ASN A 35 3.70 -18.63 -7.45
C ASN A 35 3.72 -17.35 -8.31
N TYR A 36 2.76 -16.43 -8.12
CA TYR A 36 2.75 -15.18 -8.86
C TYR A 36 3.90 -14.26 -8.46
N ILE A 37 4.26 -14.21 -7.18
CA ILE A 37 5.42 -13.42 -6.73
C ILE A 37 6.72 -13.98 -7.32
N GLU A 38 6.94 -15.30 -7.32
CA GLU A 38 8.09 -15.94 -7.94
C GLU A 38 8.19 -15.66 -9.45
N ARG A 39 7.06 -15.53 -10.13
CA ARG A 39 6.98 -15.14 -11.56
C ARG A 39 7.13 -13.64 -11.80
N GLY A 40 7.39 -12.84 -10.76
CA GLY A 40 7.63 -11.39 -10.85
C GLY A 40 6.37 -10.52 -10.90
N TYR A 41 5.20 -11.05 -10.58
CA TYR A 41 3.98 -10.25 -10.45
C TYR A 41 3.95 -9.49 -9.12
N GLU A 42 3.24 -8.38 -9.08
CA GLU A 42 3.06 -7.58 -7.85
C GLU A 42 2.16 -8.25 -6.79
N GLY A 43 1.44 -9.28 -7.17
CA GLY A 43 0.44 -9.98 -6.37
C GLY A 43 -0.66 -10.54 -7.23
N GLN A 44 -1.82 -10.80 -6.64
CA GLN A 44 -2.96 -11.41 -7.33
C GLN A 44 -4.25 -10.63 -7.11
N MET A 45 -5.21 -10.85 -7.99
CA MET A 45 -6.56 -10.34 -7.88
C MET A 45 -7.51 -11.50 -7.53
N LEU A 46 -8.24 -11.37 -6.45
CA LEU A 46 -9.26 -12.32 -6.03
C LEU A 46 -10.63 -11.78 -6.43
N ARG A 47 -11.40 -12.58 -7.14
CA ARG A 47 -12.77 -12.25 -7.53
C ARG A 47 -13.74 -13.23 -6.89
N LEU A 48 -14.72 -12.69 -6.18
CA LEU A 48 -15.84 -13.49 -5.69
C LEU A 48 -16.75 -13.88 -6.86
N ASP A 49 -17.41 -15.04 -6.77
CA ASP A 49 -18.38 -15.51 -7.77
C ASP A 49 -19.68 -14.71 -7.67
N LYS A 50 -19.63 -13.49 -8.20
CA LYS A 50 -20.75 -12.54 -8.27
C LYS A 50 -20.79 -11.89 -9.64
N SER A 51 -21.95 -11.35 -10.00
CA SER A 51 -22.11 -10.58 -11.22
C SER A 51 -21.15 -9.40 -11.29
N TYR A 52 -20.69 -9.07 -12.49
CA TYR A 52 -19.84 -7.91 -12.72
C TYR A 52 -20.57 -6.62 -12.37
N GLU A 53 -19.89 -5.73 -11.65
CA GLU A 53 -20.38 -4.39 -11.33
C GLU A 53 -19.41 -3.35 -11.92
N SER A 54 -19.94 -2.42 -12.74
CA SER A 54 -19.15 -1.33 -13.34
C SER A 54 -18.87 -0.19 -12.34
N LYS A 55 -18.41 -0.54 -11.12
CA LYS A 55 -18.06 0.38 -10.04
C LYS A 55 -17.01 -0.25 -9.12
N ARG A 56 -16.54 0.50 -8.12
CA ARG A 56 -15.78 -0.11 -7.02
C ARG A 56 -16.62 -1.19 -6.34
N SER A 57 -16.15 -2.42 -6.37
CA SER A 57 -16.83 -3.57 -5.78
C SER A 57 -15.98 -4.24 -4.72
N LYS A 58 -16.64 -4.69 -3.65
CA LYS A 58 -16.03 -5.57 -2.64
C LYS A 58 -15.85 -7.01 -3.15
N SER A 59 -16.35 -7.31 -4.35
CA SER A 59 -16.22 -8.62 -4.99
C SER A 59 -14.91 -8.77 -5.77
N LEU A 60 -14.10 -7.71 -5.88
CA LEU A 60 -12.79 -7.73 -6.49
C LEU A 60 -11.76 -7.22 -5.49
N LEU A 61 -10.93 -8.12 -4.99
CA LEU A 61 -9.95 -7.85 -3.96
C LEU A 61 -8.53 -7.92 -4.55
N LYS A 62 -7.69 -6.99 -4.11
CA LYS A 62 -6.25 -7.02 -4.42
C LYS A 62 -5.51 -7.67 -3.26
N HIS A 63 -4.82 -8.76 -3.54
CA HIS A 63 -3.94 -9.41 -2.59
C HIS A 63 -2.49 -9.13 -2.98
N LYS A 64 -1.79 -8.35 -2.17
CA LYS A 64 -0.40 -8.00 -2.38
C LYS A 64 0.28 -7.72 -1.04
N SER A 65 1.59 -8.01 -0.97
CA SER A 65 2.38 -7.73 0.23
C SER A 65 2.70 -6.26 0.35
N PHE A 66 2.97 -5.90 1.59
CA PHE A 66 3.55 -4.62 1.97
C PHE A 66 4.80 -4.89 2.80
N ILE A 67 5.72 -3.97 2.75
CA ILE A 67 6.95 -3.99 3.54
C ILE A 67 6.77 -2.96 4.64
N ASP A 68 7.09 -3.34 5.88
CA ASP A 68 7.12 -2.45 7.03
C ASP A 68 8.59 -2.24 7.40
N GLU A 69 9.01 -0.98 7.53
CA GLU A 69 10.40 -0.62 7.85
C GLU A 69 10.44 0.63 8.71
N GLU A 70 11.45 0.69 9.57
CA GLU A 70 11.66 1.82 10.48
C GLU A 70 12.49 2.91 9.81
N TYR A 71 12.01 4.15 9.92
CA TYR A 71 12.68 5.35 9.44
C TYR A 71 12.64 6.45 10.50
N THR A 72 13.68 7.27 10.55
CA THR A 72 13.72 8.44 11.43
C THR A 72 12.97 9.61 10.79
N VAL A 73 12.05 10.22 11.54
CA VAL A 73 11.32 11.41 11.11
C VAL A 73 12.29 12.59 11.01
N LEU A 74 12.51 13.12 9.81
CA LEU A 74 13.36 14.29 9.56
C LEU A 74 12.58 15.59 9.69
N ASP A 75 11.36 15.62 9.16
CA ASP A 75 10.47 16.77 9.25
C ASP A 75 9.01 16.33 9.10
N ILE A 76 8.10 17.26 9.37
CA ILE A 76 6.66 17.07 9.23
C ILE A 76 6.10 18.25 8.46
N VAL A 77 5.37 17.94 7.38
CA VAL A 77 4.76 18.93 6.51
C VAL A 77 3.28 19.09 6.87
N GLU A 78 2.81 20.30 6.89
CA GLU A 78 1.39 20.62 7.10
C GLU A 78 0.51 20.13 5.96
N GLY A 79 -0.69 19.72 6.26
CA GLY A 79 -1.69 19.39 5.25
C GLY A 79 -2.32 20.64 4.63
N GLU A 80 -2.86 20.50 3.42
CA GLU A 80 -3.51 21.56 2.68
C GLU A 80 -5.04 21.46 2.75
N GLY A 81 -5.72 22.60 2.56
CA GLY A 81 -7.17 22.67 2.53
C GLY A 81 -7.82 22.21 3.83
N ASN A 82 -8.64 21.17 3.77
CA ASN A 82 -9.32 20.61 4.95
C ASN A 82 -8.37 19.99 5.98
N LYS A 83 -7.09 19.83 5.64
CA LYS A 83 -6.04 19.30 6.54
C LYS A 83 -5.12 20.37 7.09
N THR A 84 -5.47 21.64 7.00
CA THR A 84 -4.74 22.75 7.64
C THR A 84 -4.68 22.53 9.16
N ASN A 85 -3.56 22.89 9.79
CA ASN A 85 -3.26 22.63 11.20
C ASN A 85 -3.22 21.13 11.58
N MET A 86 -2.87 20.27 10.62
CA MET A 86 -2.66 18.83 10.82
C MET A 86 -1.44 18.35 10.06
N VAL A 87 -0.94 17.17 10.41
CA VAL A 87 0.09 16.50 9.63
C VAL A 87 -0.45 16.14 8.25
N GLY A 88 0.16 16.67 7.21
CA GLY A 88 -0.08 16.28 5.81
C GLY A 88 0.80 15.13 5.38
N SER A 89 2.10 15.20 5.71
CA SER A 89 3.07 14.12 5.48
C SER A 89 4.25 14.20 6.44
N PHE A 90 4.90 13.06 6.64
CA PHE A 90 6.18 12.95 7.31
C PHE A 90 7.30 12.86 6.28
N VAL A 91 8.43 13.50 6.55
CA VAL A 91 9.62 13.47 5.71
C VAL A 91 10.63 12.50 6.28
N PHE A 92 11.15 11.63 5.45
CA PHE A 92 12.15 10.61 5.78
C PHE A 92 13.30 10.63 4.79
N GLN A 93 14.39 9.93 5.13
CA GLN A 93 15.47 9.65 4.21
C GLN A 93 15.57 8.15 3.96
N SER A 94 15.65 7.77 2.69
CA SER A 94 15.89 6.39 2.28
C SER A 94 17.33 5.96 2.59
N LYS A 95 17.59 4.66 2.56
CA LYS A 95 18.95 4.11 2.72
C LYS A 95 19.93 4.58 1.64
N THR A 96 19.42 5.02 0.50
CA THR A 96 20.19 5.58 -0.62
C THR A 96 20.42 7.09 -0.52
N GLY A 97 19.95 7.72 0.57
CA GLY A 97 20.14 9.14 0.82
C GLY A 97 19.07 10.06 0.25
N HIS A 98 18.12 9.55 -0.54
CA HIS A 98 17.03 10.36 -1.08
C HIS A 98 15.97 10.64 -0.01
N THR A 99 15.43 11.85 -0.01
CA THR A 99 14.29 12.18 0.85
C THR A 99 12.98 11.74 0.20
N PHE A 100 12.03 11.32 1.03
CA PHE A 100 10.67 10.96 0.59
C PHE A 100 9.63 11.35 1.63
N ASN A 101 8.41 11.51 1.18
CA ASN A 101 7.27 11.84 2.02
C ASN A 101 6.36 10.64 2.18
N ALA A 102 5.93 10.37 3.42
CA ALA A 102 4.94 9.34 3.72
C ALA A 102 3.67 9.96 4.32
N SER A 103 2.52 9.51 3.85
CA SER A 103 1.23 9.99 4.34
C SER A 103 0.91 9.43 5.72
N PRO A 104 0.26 10.19 6.63
CA PRO A 104 -0.19 9.67 7.91
C PRO A 104 -1.34 8.67 7.72
N LYS A 105 -1.29 7.53 8.42
CA LYS A 105 -2.38 6.55 8.53
C LYS A 105 -3.05 6.65 9.90
N PHE A 106 -3.30 7.86 10.35
CA PHE A 106 -3.89 8.20 11.63
C PHE A 106 -5.22 8.91 11.44
N ASN A 107 -6.04 8.97 12.49
CA ASN A 107 -7.25 9.77 12.44
C ASN A 107 -6.94 11.28 12.49
N TRP A 108 -7.94 12.11 12.25
CA TRP A 108 -7.76 13.56 12.14
C TRP A 108 -7.32 14.21 13.45
N ASP A 109 -7.83 13.73 14.58
CA ASP A 109 -7.48 14.27 15.89
C ASP A 109 -6.04 13.93 16.27
N GLU A 110 -5.60 12.71 15.94
CA GLU A 110 -4.19 12.32 16.07
C GLU A 110 -3.29 13.17 15.19
N CYS A 111 -3.67 13.41 13.92
CA CYS A 111 -2.90 14.27 13.01
C CYS A 111 -2.79 15.71 13.52
N LYS A 112 -3.85 16.25 14.14
CA LYS A 112 -3.81 17.58 14.81
C LYS A 112 -2.87 17.58 16.00
N ALA A 113 -3.01 16.60 16.89
CA ALA A 113 -2.16 16.48 18.08
C ALA A 113 -0.67 16.33 17.69
N MET A 114 -0.38 15.52 16.66
CA MET A 114 0.98 15.35 16.14
C MET A 114 1.53 16.65 15.55
N TRP A 115 0.71 17.43 14.85
CA TRP A 115 1.11 18.73 14.32
C TRP A 115 1.48 19.71 15.42
N GLN A 116 0.66 19.81 16.47
CA GLN A 116 0.93 20.64 17.64
C GLN A 116 2.24 20.25 18.36
N ASN A 117 2.55 18.96 18.36
CA ASN A 117 3.75 18.41 18.99
C ASN A 117 4.87 18.08 17.98
N LYS A 118 4.87 18.69 16.80
CA LYS A 118 5.81 18.44 15.70
C LYS A 118 7.26 18.33 16.16
N LYS A 119 7.72 19.27 17.00
CA LYS A 119 9.12 19.32 17.48
C LYS A 119 9.54 18.08 18.28
N GLN A 120 8.61 17.43 18.95
CA GLN A 120 8.88 16.23 19.76
C GLN A 120 8.92 14.95 18.91
N LEU A 121 8.36 14.99 17.72
CA LEU A 121 8.30 13.84 16.81
C LEU A 121 9.48 13.80 15.84
N ILE A 122 10.10 14.94 15.54
CA ILE A 122 11.32 14.99 14.73
C ILE A 122 12.45 14.26 15.47
N GLY A 123 13.14 13.38 14.77
CA GLY A 123 14.18 12.51 15.32
C GLY A 123 13.68 11.19 15.91
N LYS A 124 12.36 10.99 16.05
CA LYS A 124 11.79 9.72 16.50
C LYS A 124 11.74 8.69 15.38
N SER A 125 11.76 7.41 15.76
CA SER A 125 11.53 6.31 14.84
C SER A 125 10.04 6.20 14.48
N ALA A 126 9.77 5.90 13.24
CA ALA A 126 8.43 5.65 12.74
C ALA A 126 8.39 4.44 11.82
N THR A 127 7.38 3.58 12.02
CA THR A 127 7.13 2.45 11.15
C THR A 127 6.41 2.93 9.88
N VAL A 128 7.11 2.85 8.77
CA VAL A 128 6.61 3.21 7.44
C VAL A 128 6.25 1.92 6.69
N LYS A 129 5.02 1.87 6.22
CA LYS A 129 4.54 0.78 5.39
C LYS A 129 4.49 1.22 3.95
N TYR A 130 5.06 0.41 3.05
CA TYR A 130 5.12 0.72 1.62
C TYR A 130 5.00 -0.55 0.79
N PHE A 131 4.80 -0.37 -0.51
CA PHE A 131 4.56 -1.49 -1.42
C PHE A 131 5.86 -2.15 -1.89
N ASN A 132 6.75 -1.37 -2.51
CA ASN A 132 8.07 -1.78 -2.97
C ASN A 132 8.98 -0.55 -3.04
N LEU A 133 10.23 -0.73 -3.41
CA LEU A 133 11.15 0.36 -3.68
C LEU A 133 11.16 0.73 -5.17
N THR A 134 11.46 2.00 -5.45
CA THR A 134 11.83 2.44 -6.79
C THR A 134 13.24 1.94 -7.13
N PRO A 135 13.69 2.01 -8.41
CA PRO A 135 15.07 1.72 -8.76
C PRO A 135 16.09 2.53 -7.94
N ASP A 136 15.72 3.74 -7.51
CA ASP A 136 16.56 4.62 -6.68
C ASP A 136 16.48 4.29 -5.18
N GLY A 137 15.81 3.20 -4.79
CA GLY A 137 15.69 2.76 -3.41
C GLY A 137 14.73 3.60 -2.55
N VAL A 138 13.78 4.29 -3.19
CA VAL A 138 12.78 5.11 -2.49
C VAL A 138 11.46 4.32 -2.35
N PRO A 139 10.83 4.30 -1.16
CA PRO A 139 9.54 3.65 -0.94
C PRO A 139 8.43 4.16 -1.86
N ARG A 140 7.66 3.24 -2.47
CA ARG A 140 6.48 3.57 -3.30
C ARG A 140 5.21 3.52 -2.48
N PHE A 141 4.41 4.58 -2.57
CA PHE A 141 3.15 4.75 -1.82
C PHE A 141 3.32 4.57 -0.32
N PRO A 142 4.32 5.24 0.31
CA PRO A 142 4.59 5.05 1.72
C PRO A 142 3.54 5.72 2.59
N TYR A 143 3.25 5.09 3.72
CA TYR A 143 2.45 5.69 4.78
C TYR A 143 2.92 5.26 6.17
N VAL A 144 2.79 6.18 7.12
CA VAL A 144 3.20 5.97 8.52
C VAL A 144 2.07 5.28 9.26
N ILE A 145 2.36 4.15 9.91
CA ILE A 145 1.40 3.39 10.71
C ILE A 145 1.62 3.50 12.21
N LYS A 146 2.86 3.82 12.61
CA LYS A 146 3.24 3.95 14.02
C LYS A 146 4.38 4.96 14.14
N ILE A 147 4.41 5.70 15.23
CA ILE A 147 5.57 6.51 15.64
C ILE A 147 5.88 6.10 17.06
N ASP A 148 7.15 5.82 17.38
CA ASP A 148 7.58 5.49 18.72
C ASP A 148 7.47 6.74 19.59
N ARG A 149 6.47 6.73 20.45
CA ARG A 149 6.38 7.66 21.56
C ARG A 149 7.19 7.03 22.70
N GLU A 150 8.20 7.73 23.18
CA GLU A 150 8.73 7.36 24.49
C GLU A 150 7.54 7.38 25.46
N SER A 151 7.30 6.24 26.12
CA SER A 151 6.39 6.21 27.26
C SER A 151 6.87 7.27 28.24
N TYR A 152 6.06 8.29 28.46
CA TYR A 152 6.26 9.15 29.61
C TYR A 152 6.00 8.29 30.86
N GLU A 153 7.05 7.84 31.53
CA GLU A 153 6.97 7.49 32.94
C GLU A 153 6.82 8.76 33.79
#